data_87118a2488615cc721bd56905b89e7cd
#
_entry.id   87118a2488615cc721bd56905b89e7cd
#
_cell.length_a   1.000
_cell.length_b   1.000
_cell.length_c   1.000
_cell.angle_alpha   90.00
_cell.angle_beta   90.00
_cell.angle_gamma   90.00
#
_symmetry.space_group_name_H-M   'P 1'
#
loop_
_entity.id
_entity.type
_entity.pdbx_description
1 polymer ?
#
loop_
_entity_poly.entity_id
_entity_poly.type
_entity_poly.pdbx_seq_one_letter_code
_entity_poly.pdbx_strand_id
1 'polypeptide(L)'
;MFIAQELRKKSIAEYLLYMWQVEDIIRAYDCSLSRLRREYIARFDYDDEQIEEMTDWYGNLVTMMNQEGKRQSGHLQINQVVLQQMSELHAQLLASTKFPFYTSQYYKVLPFIVELRNRGDKDKNEIETCLDALYGTMMLRLQNKEITPNTAHAIKEITTLLGMLSDYYENDRTEGLEFE
;
A
#
# COMPACT_ATOMS: atom_id res chain seq x y z
N MET A 1 -1.65 -9.76 10.29
CA MET A 1 -2.93 -10.08 10.89
C MET A 1 -3.43 -8.91 11.72
N PHE A 2 -3.13 -8.77 13.01
CA PHE A 2 -3.60 -7.63 13.83
C PHE A 2 -3.23 -6.27 13.23
N ILE A 3 -1.96 -6.08 12.85
CA ILE A 3 -1.48 -4.83 12.22
C ILE A 3 -2.26 -4.52 10.94
N ALA A 4 -2.48 -5.51 10.06
CA ALA A 4 -3.23 -5.30 8.82
C ALA A 4 -4.68 -4.86 9.09
N GLN A 5 -5.34 -5.44 10.09
CA GLN A 5 -6.71 -5.06 10.47
C GLN A 5 -6.79 -3.65 11.04
N GLU A 6 -5.83 -3.25 11.88
CA GLU A 6 -5.75 -1.89 12.43
C GLU A 6 -5.46 -0.86 11.33
N LEU A 7 -4.48 -1.13 10.46
CA LEU A 7 -4.13 -0.24 9.36
C LEU A 7 -5.30 -0.06 8.40
N ARG A 8 -6.04 -1.13 8.08
CA ARG A 8 -7.20 -1.06 7.19
C ARG A 8 -8.29 -0.14 7.70
N LYS A 9 -8.41 0.03 9.02
CA LYS A 9 -9.37 0.95 9.65
C LYS A 9 -8.82 2.37 9.77
N LYS A 10 -7.50 2.50 9.90
CA LYS A 10 -6.86 3.78 10.20
C LYS A 10 -6.39 4.51 8.93
N SER A 11 -5.81 3.79 7.99
CA SER A 11 -5.27 4.36 6.76
C SER A 11 -5.17 3.28 5.68
N ILE A 12 -6.00 3.37 4.66
CA ILE A 12 -6.01 2.39 3.58
C ILE A 12 -4.71 2.40 2.76
N ALA A 13 -4.02 3.54 2.66
CA ALA A 13 -2.72 3.63 2.01
C ALA A 13 -1.64 2.90 2.82
N GLU A 14 -1.60 3.09 4.14
CA GLU A 14 -0.68 2.35 5.01
C GLU A 14 -0.97 0.85 5.01
N TYR A 15 -2.25 0.46 4.94
CA TYR A 15 -2.65 -0.95 4.77
C TYR A 15 -2.05 -1.55 3.50
N LEU A 16 -2.14 -0.88 2.35
CA LEU A 16 -1.58 -1.38 1.09
C LEU A 16 -0.06 -1.50 1.15
N LEU A 17 0.64 -0.49 1.67
CA LEU A 17 2.10 -0.53 1.84
C LEU A 17 2.53 -1.68 2.75
N TYR A 18 1.80 -1.92 3.84
CA TYR A 18 2.04 -3.05 4.74
C TYR A 18 1.80 -4.39 4.03
N MET A 19 0.71 -4.53 3.27
CA MET A 19 0.42 -5.76 2.53
C MET A 19 1.46 -6.05 1.44
N TRP A 20 1.98 -5.03 0.77
CA TRP A 20 3.08 -5.19 -0.18
C TRP A 20 4.36 -5.70 0.50
N GLN A 21 4.66 -5.18 1.69
CA GLN A 21 5.76 -5.70 2.51
C GLN A 21 5.54 -7.16 2.92
N VAL A 22 4.32 -7.53 3.29
CA VAL A 22 3.95 -8.91 3.60
C VAL A 22 4.14 -9.83 2.39
N GLU A 23 3.71 -9.39 1.20
CA GLU A 23 3.93 -10.13 -0.05
C GLU A 23 5.43 -10.35 -0.33
N ASP A 24 6.27 -9.33 -0.11
CA ASP A 24 7.72 -9.43 -0.30
C ASP A 24 8.37 -10.35 0.75
N ILE A 25 7.90 -10.32 2.00
CA ILE A 25 8.32 -11.28 3.02
C ILE A 25 7.98 -12.71 2.57
N ILE A 26 6.76 -12.96 2.10
CA ILE A 26 6.35 -14.29 1.61
C ILE A 26 7.24 -14.75 0.45
N ARG A 27 7.59 -13.86 -0.49
CA ARG A 27 8.52 -14.14 -1.60
C ARG A 27 9.91 -14.49 -1.11
N ALA A 28 10.43 -13.75 -0.12
CA ALA A 28 11.75 -14.01 0.46
C ALA A 28 11.89 -15.42 1.07
N TYR A 29 10.76 -16.02 1.46
CA TYR A 29 10.70 -17.40 1.94
C TYR A 29 10.13 -18.37 0.87
N ASP A 30 10.32 -18.09 -0.41
CA ASP A 30 9.92 -18.91 -1.57
C ASP A 30 8.43 -19.25 -1.63
N CYS A 31 7.56 -18.42 -1.06
CA CYS A 31 6.13 -18.70 -0.90
C CYS A 31 5.88 -20.06 -0.21
N SER A 32 6.67 -20.40 0.78
CA SER A 32 6.62 -21.64 1.55
C SER A 32 6.20 -21.39 3.00
N LEU A 33 4.99 -21.85 3.37
CA LEU A 33 4.49 -21.69 4.72
C LEU A 33 5.39 -22.37 5.76
N SER A 34 5.95 -23.54 5.44
CA SER A 34 6.83 -24.26 6.35
C SER A 34 8.13 -23.48 6.65
N ARG A 35 8.68 -22.81 5.66
CA ARG A 35 9.84 -21.92 5.84
C ARG A 35 9.47 -20.66 6.62
N LEU A 36 8.36 -20.01 6.27
CA LEU A 36 7.85 -18.85 7.01
C LEU A 36 7.64 -19.14 8.47
N ARG A 37 6.97 -20.27 8.80
CA ARG A 37 6.72 -20.68 10.19
C ARG A 37 8.02 -20.85 10.96
N ARG A 38 8.98 -21.60 10.39
CA ARG A 38 10.25 -21.94 11.06
C ARG A 38 11.21 -20.76 11.18
N GLU A 39 11.31 -19.90 10.14
CA GLU A 39 12.40 -18.95 9.99
C GLU A 39 11.97 -17.50 10.22
N TYR A 40 10.68 -17.20 10.14
CA TYR A 40 10.13 -15.86 10.32
C TYR A 40 9.15 -15.79 11.49
N ILE A 41 8.06 -16.56 11.47
CA ILE A 41 7.00 -16.50 12.49
C ILE A 41 7.53 -16.89 13.87
N ALA A 42 8.40 -17.90 13.95
CA ALA A 42 9.02 -18.36 15.20
C ALA A 42 9.90 -17.30 15.90
N ARG A 43 10.16 -16.15 15.28
CA ARG A 43 10.95 -15.05 15.89
C ARG A 43 10.10 -14.08 16.71
N PHE A 44 8.78 -14.17 16.59
CA PHE A 44 7.88 -13.31 17.33
C PHE A 44 7.69 -13.87 18.75
N ASP A 45 7.73 -12.96 19.72
CA ASP A 45 7.47 -13.28 21.13
C ASP A 45 5.94 -13.27 21.37
N TYR A 46 5.26 -14.24 20.77
CA TYR A 46 3.82 -14.45 20.85
C TYR A 46 3.51 -15.76 21.53
N ASP A 47 2.33 -15.86 22.16
CA ASP A 47 1.83 -17.13 22.68
C ASP A 47 1.45 -18.12 21.55
N ASP A 48 1.19 -19.35 21.92
CA ASP A 48 0.91 -20.43 20.97
C ASP A 48 -0.34 -20.14 20.11
N GLU A 49 -1.37 -19.51 20.67
CA GLU A 49 -2.61 -19.17 19.96
C GLU A 49 -2.34 -18.06 18.91
N GLN A 50 -1.58 -17.04 19.28
CA GLN A 50 -1.17 -15.97 18.37
C GLN A 50 -0.27 -16.47 17.23
N ILE A 51 0.63 -17.43 17.54
CA ILE A 51 1.51 -18.07 16.54
C ILE A 51 0.68 -18.88 15.54
N GLU A 52 -0.30 -19.66 16.01
CA GLU A 52 -1.20 -20.40 15.11
C GLU A 52 -2.05 -19.47 14.24
N GLU A 53 -2.67 -18.45 14.83
CA GLU A 53 -3.45 -17.45 14.08
C GLU A 53 -2.60 -16.73 13.01
N MET A 54 -1.36 -16.37 13.37
CA MET A 54 -0.40 -15.77 12.44
C MET A 54 -0.02 -16.75 11.32
N THR A 55 0.20 -18.02 11.68
CA THR A 55 0.53 -19.08 10.73
C THR A 55 -0.61 -19.30 9.72
N ASP A 56 -1.83 -19.37 10.19
CA ASP A 56 -3.03 -19.53 9.35
C ASP A 56 -3.20 -18.33 8.39
N TRP A 57 -3.03 -17.12 8.91
CA TRP A 57 -3.12 -15.91 8.09
C TRP A 57 -2.07 -15.89 6.97
N TYR A 58 -0.79 -16.16 7.28
CA TYR A 58 0.26 -16.28 6.26
C TYR A 58 0.01 -17.46 5.32
N GLY A 59 -0.53 -18.57 5.81
CA GLY A 59 -0.90 -19.73 5.01
C GLY A 59 -1.92 -19.42 3.93
N ASN A 60 -2.93 -18.63 4.27
CA ASN A 60 -3.93 -18.15 3.32
C ASN A 60 -3.29 -17.26 2.24
N LEU A 61 -2.43 -16.31 2.63
CA LEU A 61 -1.73 -15.43 1.69
C LEU A 61 -0.76 -16.21 0.77
N VAL A 62 0.00 -17.16 1.31
CA VAL A 62 0.87 -18.06 0.53
C VAL A 62 0.06 -18.84 -0.50
N THR A 63 -1.10 -19.36 -0.11
CA THR A 63 -1.99 -20.08 -1.02
C THR A 63 -2.47 -19.18 -2.15
N MET A 64 -2.95 -17.98 -1.84
CA MET A 64 -3.38 -17.01 -2.85
C MET A 64 -2.23 -16.62 -3.78
N MET A 65 -1.03 -16.31 -3.24
CA MET A 65 0.13 -15.95 -4.06
C MET A 65 0.54 -17.06 -5.04
N ASN A 66 0.45 -18.33 -4.61
CA ASN A 66 0.73 -19.46 -5.48
C ASN A 66 -0.35 -19.63 -6.56
N GLN A 67 -1.63 -19.51 -6.20
CA GLN A 67 -2.77 -19.64 -7.13
C GLN A 67 -2.81 -18.51 -8.15
N GLU A 68 -2.51 -17.29 -7.75
CA GLU A 68 -2.53 -16.11 -8.60
C GLU A 68 -1.21 -15.91 -9.39
N GLY A 69 -0.23 -16.81 -9.22
CA GLY A 69 1.07 -16.73 -9.91
C GLY A 69 1.95 -15.55 -9.45
N LYS A 70 1.77 -15.08 -8.20
CA LYS A 70 2.48 -13.90 -7.64
C LYS A 70 3.78 -14.25 -6.90
N ARG A 71 4.37 -15.39 -7.21
CA ARG A 71 5.60 -15.87 -6.56
C ARG A 71 6.82 -14.99 -6.80
N GLN A 72 6.88 -14.32 -7.95
CA GLN A 72 8.06 -13.52 -8.33
C GLN A 72 7.81 -12.02 -8.30
N SER A 73 6.61 -11.58 -8.67
CA SER A 73 6.27 -10.16 -8.75
C SER A 73 4.76 -9.95 -8.79
N GLY A 74 4.36 -8.69 -8.69
CA GLY A 74 2.97 -8.25 -8.72
C GLY A 74 2.28 -8.39 -7.37
N HIS A 75 1.05 -7.94 -7.28
CA HIS A 75 0.27 -7.88 -6.05
C HIS A 75 -0.92 -8.84 -6.12
N LEU A 76 -1.34 -9.33 -4.95
CA LEU A 76 -2.54 -10.12 -4.78
C LEU A 76 -3.78 -9.38 -5.28
N GLN A 77 -4.73 -10.09 -5.87
CA GLN A 77 -5.97 -9.52 -6.39
C GLN A 77 -6.74 -8.74 -5.32
N ILE A 78 -6.75 -9.21 -4.07
CA ILE A 78 -7.39 -8.50 -2.95
C ILE A 78 -6.81 -7.10 -2.71
N ASN A 79 -5.50 -6.93 -2.89
CA ASN A 79 -4.81 -5.65 -2.76
C ASN A 79 -5.01 -4.77 -4.00
N GLN A 80 -5.08 -5.38 -5.20
CA GLN A 80 -5.38 -4.66 -6.44
C GLN A 80 -6.80 -4.09 -6.43
N VAL A 81 -7.78 -4.81 -5.87
CA VAL A 81 -9.16 -4.29 -5.71
C VAL A 81 -9.17 -3.05 -4.82
N VAL A 82 -8.45 -3.06 -3.71
CA VAL A 82 -8.35 -1.88 -2.83
C VAL A 82 -7.68 -0.70 -3.56
N LEU A 83 -6.61 -0.95 -4.29
CA LEU A 83 -5.93 0.07 -5.09
C LEU A 83 -6.86 0.68 -6.16
N GLN A 84 -7.66 -0.15 -6.81
CA GLN A 84 -8.64 0.30 -7.78
C GLN A 84 -9.71 1.18 -7.12
N GLN A 85 -10.27 0.78 -5.98
CA GLN A 85 -11.23 1.58 -5.23
C GLN A 85 -10.65 2.96 -4.83
N MET A 86 -9.40 3.00 -4.36
CA MET A 86 -8.72 4.26 -4.08
C MET A 86 -8.57 5.14 -5.33
N SER A 87 -8.25 4.53 -6.47
CA SER A 87 -8.09 5.26 -7.73
C SER A 87 -9.41 5.80 -8.27
N GLU A 88 -10.49 5.04 -8.12
CA GLU A 88 -11.85 5.49 -8.47
C GLU A 88 -12.31 6.66 -7.59
N LEU A 89 -12.10 6.55 -6.27
CA LEU A 89 -12.39 7.63 -5.34
C LEU A 89 -11.56 8.89 -5.65
N HIS A 90 -10.26 8.73 -5.93
CA HIS A 90 -9.39 9.84 -6.38
C HIS A 90 -9.97 10.58 -7.59
N ALA A 91 -10.40 9.84 -8.59
CA ALA A 91 -11.03 10.44 -9.79
C ALA A 91 -12.34 11.19 -9.47
N GLN A 92 -13.17 10.65 -8.59
CA GLN A 92 -14.42 11.27 -8.14
C GLN A 92 -14.16 12.56 -7.35
N LEU A 93 -13.18 12.55 -6.42
CA LEU A 93 -12.78 13.73 -5.65
C LEU A 93 -12.27 14.85 -6.55
N LEU A 94 -11.51 14.54 -7.61
CA LEU A 94 -11.01 15.51 -8.55
C LEU A 94 -12.11 16.08 -9.47
N ALA A 95 -13.11 15.27 -9.80
CA ALA A 95 -14.24 15.69 -10.65
C ALA A 95 -15.22 16.61 -9.90
N SER A 96 -15.26 16.53 -8.56
CA SER A 96 -16.18 17.31 -7.73
C SER A 96 -15.57 18.65 -7.29
N THR A 97 -16.38 19.70 -7.29
CA THR A 97 -16.01 21.03 -6.77
C THR A 97 -16.02 21.11 -5.23
N LYS A 98 -16.54 20.10 -4.55
CA LYS A 98 -16.68 20.06 -3.09
C LYS A 98 -15.36 19.79 -2.35
N PHE A 99 -14.31 19.33 -3.04
CA PHE A 99 -13.04 18.93 -2.44
C PHE A 99 -11.83 19.78 -2.88
N PRO A 100 -11.90 21.13 -2.75
CA PRO A 100 -10.87 22.02 -3.29
C PRO A 100 -9.50 21.85 -2.63
N PHE A 101 -9.45 21.44 -1.36
CA PHE A 101 -8.19 21.17 -0.65
C PHE A 101 -7.50 19.92 -1.19
N TYR A 102 -8.25 18.85 -1.49
CA TYR A 102 -7.73 17.65 -2.11
C TYR A 102 -7.17 17.94 -3.51
N THR A 103 -7.95 18.65 -4.32
CA THR A 103 -7.55 19.07 -5.66
C THR A 103 -6.29 19.96 -5.62
N SER A 104 -6.20 20.89 -4.68
CA SER A 104 -5.01 21.73 -4.48
C SER A 104 -3.78 20.88 -4.13
N GLN A 105 -3.92 19.88 -3.24
CA GLN A 105 -2.81 18.99 -2.88
C GLN A 105 -2.41 18.12 -4.07
N TYR A 106 -3.36 17.59 -4.83
CA TYR A 106 -3.07 16.83 -6.05
C TYR A 106 -2.21 17.64 -7.04
N TYR A 107 -2.54 18.91 -7.32
CA TYR A 107 -1.75 19.72 -8.24
C TYR A 107 -0.32 20.00 -7.75
N LYS A 108 -0.06 19.95 -6.45
CA LYS A 108 1.32 20.01 -5.94
C LYS A 108 2.09 18.72 -6.20
N VAL A 109 1.40 17.58 -6.17
CA VAL A 109 1.98 16.25 -6.38
C VAL A 109 2.13 15.89 -7.85
N LEU A 110 1.26 16.41 -8.72
CA LEU A 110 1.20 16.07 -10.15
C LEU A 110 2.56 16.13 -10.88
N PRO A 111 3.42 17.16 -10.69
CA PRO A 111 4.74 17.19 -11.33
C PRO A 111 5.62 16.00 -10.95
N PHE A 112 5.54 15.54 -9.70
CA PHE A 112 6.28 14.36 -9.22
C PHE A 112 5.74 13.06 -9.81
N ILE A 113 4.41 12.93 -9.93
CA ILE A 113 3.76 11.78 -10.59
C ILE A 113 4.23 11.68 -12.04
N VAL A 114 4.20 12.78 -12.78
CA VAL A 114 4.64 12.84 -14.19
C VAL A 114 6.13 12.44 -14.30
N GLU A 115 6.98 12.96 -13.43
CA GLU A 115 8.41 12.59 -13.42
C GLU A 115 8.62 11.10 -13.11
N LEU A 116 7.94 10.56 -12.11
CA LEU A 116 8.02 9.16 -11.73
C LEU A 116 7.56 8.22 -12.86
N ARG A 117 6.43 8.52 -13.49
CA ARG A 117 5.91 7.74 -14.62
C ARG A 117 6.82 7.80 -15.84
N ASN A 118 7.49 8.92 -16.11
CA ASN A 118 8.46 9.04 -17.19
C ASN A 118 9.72 8.21 -16.97
N ARG A 119 10.08 7.91 -15.71
CA ARG A 119 11.23 7.08 -15.36
C ARG A 119 10.89 5.61 -15.16
N GLY A 120 9.62 5.28 -14.94
CA GLY A 120 9.13 3.95 -14.63
C GLY A 120 8.08 3.46 -15.62
N ASP A 121 7.03 2.86 -15.09
CA ASP A 121 5.90 2.34 -15.85
C ASP A 121 4.88 3.45 -16.13
N LYS A 122 4.69 3.77 -17.42
CA LYS A 122 3.76 4.82 -17.86
C LYS A 122 2.30 4.40 -17.81
N ASP A 123 2.03 3.11 -17.75
CA ASP A 123 0.68 2.55 -17.77
C ASP A 123 0.05 2.48 -16.38
N LYS A 124 0.87 2.63 -15.32
CA LYS A 124 0.38 2.67 -13.95
C LYS A 124 -0.48 3.91 -13.70
N ASN A 125 -1.55 3.73 -12.92
CA ASN A 125 -2.36 4.85 -12.48
C ASN A 125 -1.60 5.74 -11.46
N GLU A 126 -2.13 6.94 -11.21
CA GLU A 126 -1.46 7.95 -10.39
C GLU A 126 -1.31 7.53 -8.93
N ILE A 127 -2.32 6.88 -8.37
CA ILE A 127 -2.30 6.40 -6.96
C ILE A 127 -1.31 5.25 -6.80
N GLU A 128 -1.26 4.32 -7.76
CA GLU A 128 -0.26 3.25 -7.76
C GLU A 128 1.15 3.83 -7.86
N THR A 129 1.36 4.82 -8.73
CA THR A 129 2.65 5.52 -8.86
C THR A 129 3.08 6.17 -7.53
N CYS A 130 2.14 6.81 -6.84
CA CYS A 130 2.39 7.40 -5.52
C CYS A 130 2.76 6.35 -4.47
N LEU A 131 2.03 5.24 -4.42
CA LEU A 131 2.30 4.14 -3.49
C LEU A 131 3.65 3.48 -3.78
N ASP A 132 3.99 3.24 -5.06
CA ASP A 132 5.30 2.72 -5.46
C ASP A 132 6.45 3.62 -5.00
N ALA A 133 6.28 4.95 -5.12
CA ALA A 133 7.29 5.90 -4.66
C ALA A 133 7.50 5.84 -3.15
N LEU A 134 6.41 5.75 -2.37
CA LEU A 134 6.50 5.57 -0.92
C LEU A 134 7.14 4.24 -0.55
N TYR A 135 6.71 3.15 -1.19
CA TYR A 135 7.24 1.81 -0.94
C TYR A 135 8.73 1.73 -1.26
N GLY A 136 9.14 2.21 -2.44
CA GLY A 136 10.55 2.26 -2.83
C GLY A 136 11.40 3.09 -1.87
N THR A 137 10.89 4.24 -1.41
CA THR A 137 11.61 5.07 -0.42
C THR A 137 11.71 4.38 0.93
N MET A 138 10.67 3.66 1.38
CA MET A 138 10.70 2.86 2.59
C MET A 138 11.77 1.76 2.48
N MET A 139 11.86 1.07 1.35
CA MET A 139 12.88 0.05 1.11
C MET A 139 14.31 0.62 1.10
N LEU A 140 14.52 1.80 0.52
CA LEU A 140 15.82 2.49 0.55
C LEU A 140 16.24 2.82 1.99
N ARG A 141 15.30 3.32 2.81
CA ARG A 141 15.56 3.61 4.22
C ARG A 141 15.90 2.37 5.04
N LEU A 142 15.21 1.26 4.81
CA LEU A 142 15.53 -0.03 5.46
C LEU A 142 16.93 -0.54 5.08
N GLN A 143 17.44 -0.18 3.91
CA GLN A 143 18.80 -0.47 3.45
C GLN A 143 19.83 0.58 3.91
N ASN A 144 19.45 1.55 4.77
CA ASN A 144 20.26 2.68 5.19
C ASN A 144 20.80 3.52 4.03
N LYS A 145 20.08 3.59 2.91
CA LYS A 145 20.39 4.45 1.77
C LYS A 145 19.81 5.83 1.98
N GLU A 146 20.63 6.84 1.69
CA GLU A 146 20.17 8.23 1.73
C GLU A 146 19.27 8.55 0.54
N ILE A 147 18.29 9.41 0.79
CA ILE A 147 17.43 10.01 -0.24
C ILE A 147 17.79 11.47 -0.40
N THR A 148 17.73 11.98 -1.63
CA THR A 148 18.02 13.39 -1.90
C THR A 148 16.96 14.30 -1.26
N PRO A 149 17.28 15.59 -0.95
CA PRO A 149 16.30 16.54 -0.44
C PRO A 149 15.07 16.69 -1.36
N ASN A 150 15.27 16.66 -2.68
CA ASN A 150 14.18 16.73 -3.65
C ASN A 150 13.25 15.49 -3.55
N THR A 151 13.83 14.29 -3.43
CA THR A 151 13.07 13.08 -3.21
C THR A 151 12.31 13.16 -1.88
N ALA A 152 12.95 13.62 -0.81
CA ALA A 152 12.30 13.76 0.49
C ALA A 152 11.12 14.74 0.44
N HIS A 153 11.25 15.85 -0.30
CA HIS A 153 10.17 16.80 -0.53
C HIS A 153 9.01 16.15 -1.30
N ALA A 154 9.28 15.50 -2.43
CA ALA A 154 8.28 14.80 -3.22
C ALA A 154 7.51 13.75 -2.39
N ILE A 155 8.24 12.94 -1.62
CA ILE A 155 7.66 11.92 -0.74
C ILE A 155 6.75 12.54 0.33
N LYS A 156 7.12 13.68 0.90
CA LYS A 156 6.28 14.40 1.86
C LYS A 156 4.94 14.83 1.23
N GLU A 157 4.98 15.42 0.05
CA GLU A 157 3.76 15.87 -0.65
C GLU A 157 2.87 14.68 -1.06
N ILE A 158 3.47 13.59 -1.56
CA ILE A 158 2.78 12.35 -1.89
C ILE A 158 2.13 11.74 -0.63
N THR A 159 2.85 11.70 0.50
CA THR A 159 2.32 11.20 1.77
C THR A 159 1.09 11.99 2.21
N THR A 160 1.13 13.33 2.06
CA THR A 160 0.00 14.19 2.38
C THR A 160 -1.21 13.88 1.49
N LEU A 161 -1.03 13.72 0.18
CA LEU A 161 -2.11 13.36 -0.74
C LEU A 161 -2.75 12.01 -0.39
N LEU A 162 -1.92 10.99 -0.16
CA LEU A 162 -2.42 9.65 0.17
C LEU A 162 -3.07 9.59 1.57
N GLY A 163 -2.61 10.42 2.51
CA GLY A 163 -3.27 10.60 3.81
C GLY A 163 -4.67 11.17 3.64
N MET A 164 -4.81 12.28 2.91
CA MET A 164 -6.13 12.86 2.59
C MET A 164 -7.04 11.87 1.87
N LEU A 165 -6.51 11.12 0.89
CA LEU A 165 -7.28 10.08 0.18
C LEU A 165 -7.74 8.98 1.13
N SER A 166 -6.90 8.58 2.08
CA SER A 166 -7.26 7.57 3.08
C SER A 166 -8.38 8.05 4.00
N ASP A 167 -8.34 9.31 4.43
CA ASP A 167 -9.40 9.91 5.25
C ASP A 167 -10.73 9.95 4.48
N TYR A 168 -10.71 10.36 3.20
CA TYR A 168 -11.90 10.33 2.35
C TYR A 168 -12.39 8.91 2.09
N TYR A 169 -11.49 7.95 1.90
CA TYR A 169 -11.85 6.55 1.72
C TYR A 169 -12.60 5.97 2.92
N GLU A 170 -12.16 6.28 4.15
CA GLU A 170 -12.85 5.83 5.36
C GLU A 170 -14.19 6.56 5.53
N ASN A 171 -14.24 7.86 5.27
CA ASN A 171 -15.48 8.64 5.34
C ASN A 171 -16.52 8.14 4.32
N ASP A 172 -16.10 7.87 3.08
CA ASP A 172 -17.01 7.33 2.06
C ASP A 172 -17.58 5.97 2.45
N ARG A 173 -16.75 5.13 3.04
CA ARG A 173 -17.15 3.79 3.49
C ARG A 173 -18.10 3.81 4.70
N THR A 174 -17.98 4.78 5.59
CA THR A 174 -18.75 4.85 6.85
C THR A 174 -20.00 5.70 6.75
N GLU A 175 -19.91 6.83 6.07
CA GLU A 175 -20.97 7.85 6.02
C GLU A 175 -21.51 8.09 4.62
N GLY A 176 -20.72 7.71 3.60
CA GLY A 176 -20.95 8.07 2.20
C GLY A 176 -20.54 9.52 1.90
N LEU A 177 -19.87 9.73 0.77
CA LEU A 177 -19.52 11.08 0.30
C LEU A 177 -20.52 11.56 -0.73
N GLU A 178 -20.89 12.84 -0.65
CA GLU A 178 -21.70 13.51 -1.64
C GLU A 178 -20.78 14.26 -2.60
N PHE A 179 -20.81 13.91 -3.88
CA PHE A 179 -19.95 14.49 -4.93
C PHE A 179 -20.64 15.59 -5.76
N GLU A 180 -21.96 15.71 -5.69
CA GLU A 180 -22.76 16.71 -6.40
C GLU A 180 -23.15 17.92 -5.52
#